data_2387f69bf9a908805eb91ba483021968
#
_entry.id   2387f69bf9a908805eb91ba483021968
#
_cell.length_a   1.000
_cell.length_b   1.000
_cell.length_c   1.000
_cell.angle_alpha   90.00
_cell.angle_beta   90.00
_cell.angle_gamma   90.00
#
_symmetry.space_group_name_H-M   'P 1'
#
loop_
_entity.id
_entity.type
_entity.pdbx_description
1 polymer ?
#
loop_
_entity_poly.entity_id
_entity_poly.type
_entity_poly.pdbx_seq_one_letter_code
_entity_poly.pdbx_strand_id
1 'polypeptide(L)'
;PTLYLALGALIWRDPATPETERRAPLALLPVALEREGVSQNFKLRGAVGDIAENLSLREMLKVNFKTALPDFDADTYSPTGWAESIATLVTEREHWHVDADALALGLFSFAKFLMWRDLGPEENPGLADHPMVRALVGGEVLSIPPVFADDADVDAEIPVERLDHVMDVDGSQALAAEAVRRGGHVVIQGPPGTGKSQTISNIIAQAVLDGRSVLFVAEKLAALEVVKRRLESIGLGAACLELHSEKQSKRAVLDELRATLALPMPPKPDRDAVVRR
;
A
#
# COMPACT_ATOMS: atom_id res chain seq x y z
N PRO A 1 11.59 -10.24 -1.95
CA PRO A 1 11.19 -11.35 -2.86
C PRO A 1 10.72 -12.53 -2.05
N THR A 2 9.61 -13.13 -2.44
CA THR A 2 9.03 -14.32 -1.82
C THR A 2 9.38 -15.55 -2.66
N LEU A 3 9.59 -16.69 -2.01
CA LEU A 3 9.83 -17.94 -2.70
C LEU A 3 8.50 -18.52 -3.19
N TYR A 4 8.45 -18.83 -4.47
CA TYR A 4 7.26 -19.42 -5.10
C TYR A 4 7.62 -20.73 -5.82
N LEU A 5 6.67 -21.63 -5.80
CA LEU A 5 6.58 -22.73 -6.75
C LEU A 5 5.76 -22.25 -7.95
N ALA A 6 6.40 -22.13 -9.08
CA ALA A 6 5.80 -21.80 -10.36
C ALA A 6 5.17 -23.05 -10.97
N LEU A 7 3.92 -22.96 -11.41
CA LEU A 7 3.13 -24.06 -11.94
C LEU A 7 2.71 -23.75 -13.38
N GLY A 8 3.07 -24.64 -14.30
CA GLY A 8 2.89 -24.47 -15.73
C GLY A 8 3.70 -23.32 -16.29
N ALA A 9 3.96 -23.30 -17.57
CA ALA A 9 4.65 -22.22 -18.26
C ALA A 9 4.05 -21.92 -19.62
N LEU A 10 3.90 -20.65 -19.95
CA LEU A 10 3.76 -20.19 -21.32
C LEU A 10 5.15 -20.01 -21.89
N ILE A 11 5.38 -20.59 -23.06
CA ILE A 11 6.64 -20.52 -23.80
C ILE A 11 6.34 -19.84 -25.13
N TRP A 12 7.13 -18.83 -25.48
CA TRP A 12 6.92 -18.09 -26.72
C TRP A 12 8.20 -17.49 -27.25
N ARG A 13 8.16 -17.10 -28.53
CA ARG A 13 9.18 -16.27 -29.15
C ARG A 13 8.58 -14.93 -29.55
N ASP A 14 9.28 -13.87 -29.20
CA ASP A 14 8.86 -12.51 -29.54
C ASP A 14 9.26 -12.24 -31.01
N PRO A 15 8.34 -11.74 -31.85
CA PRO A 15 8.68 -11.38 -33.25
C PRO A 15 9.86 -10.40 -33.36
N ALA A 16 10.05 -9.55 -32.36
CA ALA A 16 11.17 -8.60 -32.33
C ALA A 16 12.51 -9.27 -31.97
N THR A 17 12.49 -10.44 -31.32
CA THR A 17 13.68 -11.20 -30.89
C THR A 17 13.45 -12.71 -31.10
N PRO A 18 13.30 -13.18 -32.34
CA PRO A 18 12.86 -14.55 -32.65
C PRO A 18 13.87 -15.64 -32.21
N GLU A 19 15.10 -15.25 -31.98
CA GLU A 19 16.17 -16.14 -31.52
C GLU A 19 16.06 -16.50 -30.04
N THR A 20 15.28 -15.69 -29.26
CA THR A 20 15.19 -15.85 -27.81
C THR A 20 13.86 -16.49 -27.43
N GLU A 21 13.92 -17.70 -26.91
CA GLU A 21 12.77 -18.32 -26.26
C GLU A 21 12.52 -17.69 -24.90
N ARG A 22 11.30 -17.26 -24.66
CA ARG A 22 10.85 -16.69 -23.39
C ARG A 22 9.94 -17.68 -22.69
N ARG A 23 10.02 -17.68 -21.36
CA ARG A 23 9.21 -18.53 -20.49
C ARG A 23 8.61 -17.69 -19.38
N ALA A 24 7.32 -17.87 -19.11
CA ALA A 24 6.67 -17.24 -17.96
C ALA A 24 5.77 -18.27 -17.26
N PRO A 25 5.81 -18.34 -15.91
CA PRO A 25 4.91 -19.20 -15.16
C PRO A 25 3.45 -18.78 -15.35
N LEU A 26 2.54 -19.75 -15.35
CA LEU A 26 1.10 -19.49 -15.45
C LEU A 26 0.50 -19.14 -14.09
N ALA A 27 0.88 -19.88 -13.06
CA ALA A 27 0.45 -19.64 -11.69
C ALA A 27 1.62 -19.78 -10.70
N LEU A 28 1.47 -19.17 -9.54
CA LEU A 28 2.49 -19.04 -8.52
C LEU A 28 1.91 -19.39 -7.16
N LEU A 29 2.49 -20.40 -6.50
CA LEU A 29 2.15 -20.81 -5.15
C LEU A 29 3.24 -20.34 -4.18
N PRO A 30 2.96 -19.50 -3.16
CA PRO A 30 3.96 -19.13 -2.17
C PRO A 30 4.35 -20.35 -1.34
N VAL A 31 5.66 -20.57 -1.20
CA VAL A 31 6.20 -21.73 -0.49
C VAL A 31 7.34 -21.34 0.45
N ALA A 32 7.53 -22.16 1.46
CA ALA A 32 8.68 -22.12 2.35
C ALA A 32 9.54 -23.38 2.14
N LEU A 33 10.85 -23.20 2.19
CA LEU A 33 11.80 -24.29 2.14
C LEU A 33 12.26 -24.61 3.58
N GLU A 34 11.90 -25.77 4.07
CA GLU A 34 12.23 -26.22 5.41
C GLU A 34 13.23 -27.37 5.39
N ARG A 35 14.07 -27.44 6.43
CA ARG A 35 15.01 -28.52 6.66
C ARG A 35 15.08 -28.83 8.15
N GLU A 36 14.74 -30.06 8.54
CA GLU A 36 14.66 -30.48 9.93
C GLU A 36 16.05 -30.83 10.54
N GLY A 37 17.10 -30.97 9.71
CA GLY A 37 18.45 -31.26 10.16
C GLY A 37 19.47 -31.20 9.01
N VAL A 38 20.75 -31.09 9.35
CA VAL A 38 21.85 -30.89 8.38
C VAL A 38 21.96 -32.03 7.36
N SER A 39 21.54 -33.24 7.73
CA SER A 39 21.60 -34.45 6.90
C SER A 39 20.29 -34.81 6.20
N GLN A 40 19.22 -34.02 6.38
CA GLN A 40 17.92 -34.28 5.77
C GLN A 40 17.71 -33.50 4.47
N ASN A 41 16.83 -34.02 3.61
CA ASN A 41 16.43 -33.34 2.38
C ASN A 41 15.56 -32.11 2.71
N PHE A 42 15.63 -31.13 1.84
CA PHE A 42 14.72 -30.00 1.90
C PHE A 42 13.28 -30.44 1.60
N LYS A 43 12.34 -29.88 2.37
CA LYS A 43 10.90 -30.06 2.16
C LYS A 43 10.30 -28.72 1.75
N LEU A 44 9.41 -28.73 0.76
CA LEU A 44 8.58 -27.59 0.40
C LEU A 44 7.31 -27.66 1.21
N ARG A 45 6.96 -26.54 1.86
CA ARG A 45 5.65 -26.32 2.48
C ARG A 45 4.97 -25.12 1.87
N GLY A 46 3.64 -25.16 1.77
CA GLY A 46 2.86 -23.96 1.48
C GLY A 46 3.15 -22.88 2.52
N ALA A 47 3.49 -21.68 2.07
CA ALA A 47 3.62 -20.50 2.92
C ALA A 47 2.24 -19.83 3.10
N VAL A 48 2.21 -18.77 3.93
CA VAL A 48 0.98 -17.96 4.08
C VAL A 48 0.68 -17.26 2.76
N GLY A 49 -0.50 -17.51 2.20
CA GLY A 49 -0.98 -16.95 0.93
C GLY A 49 -1.57 -18.03 0.04
N ASP A 50 -2.47 -17.58 -0.83
CA ASP A 50 -3.16 -18.45 -1.77
C ASP A 50 -2.37 -18.55 -3.08
N ILE A 51 -2.68 -19.56 -3.88
CA ILE A 51 -2.19 -19.63 -5.25
C ILE A 51 -2.71 -18.43 -6.03
N ALA A 52 -1.87 -17.83 -6.85
CA ALA A 52 -2.22 -16.67 -7.66
C ALA A 52 -1.76 -16.84 -9.10
N GLU A 53 -2.45 -16.19 -10.01
CA GLU A 53 -1.99 -16.09 -11.39
C GLU A 53 -0.74 -15.21 -11.51
N ASN A 54 -0.04 -15.33 -12.60
CA ASN A 54 1.04 -14.42 -12.94
C ASN A 54 0.49 -13.12 -13.55
N LEU A 55 0.24 -12.12 -12.69
CA LEU A 55 -0.28 -10.81 -13.10
C LEU A 55 0.60 -10.11 -14.15
N SER A 56 1.92 -10.28 -14.09
CA SER A 56 2.83 -9.71 -15.10
C SER A 56 2.63 -10.35 -16.47
N LEU A 57 2.36 -11.66 -16.52
CA LEU A 57 2.03 -12.36 -17.75
C LEU A 57 0.67 -11.89 -18.29
N ARG A 58 -0.36 -11.79 -17.44
CA ARG A 58 -1.68 -11.28 -17.82
C ARG A 58 -1.57 -9.93 -18.51
N GLU A 59 -0.89 -9.00 -17.88
CA GLU A 59 -0.79 -7.64 -18.39
C GLU A 59 0.08 -7.56 -19.66
N MET A 60 1.17 -8.31 -19.70
CA MET A 60 2.00 -8.40 -20.90
C MET A 60 1.21 -8.93 -22.11
N LEU A 61 0.39 -9.96 -21.92
CA LEU A 61 -0.45 -10.52 -22.98
C LEU A 61 -1.53 -9.50 -23.41
N LYS A 62 -2.15 -8.80 -22.46
CA LYS A 62 -3.15 -7.76 -22.72
C LYS A 62 -2.56 -6.59 -23.51
N VAL A 63 -1.46 -6.03 -23.05
CA VAL A 63 -0.86 -4.81 -23.63
C VAL A 63 -0.16 -5.10 -24.95
N ASN A 64 0.73 -6.07 -24.98
CA ASN A 64 1.60 -6.31 -26.14
C ASN A 64 0.94 -7.15 -27.21
N PHE A 65 0.06 -8.08 -26.81
CA PHE A 65 -0.50 -9.08 -27.75
C PHE A 65 -2.02 -8.99 -27.86
N LYS A 66 -2.68 -8.05 -27.17
CA LYS A 66 -4.15 -7.87 -27.18
C LYS A 66 -4.91 -9.15 -26.83
N THR A 67 -4.33 -9.98 -25.97
CA THR A 67 -4.89 -11.25 -25.53
C THR A 67 -5.26 -11.15 -24.05
N ALA A 68 -6.56 -11.26 -23.75
CA ALA A 68 -7.04 -11.27 -22.37
C ALA A 68 -7.06 -12.71 -21.84
N LEU A 69 -6.45 -12.94 -20.68
CA LEU A 69 -6.58 -14.21 -19.96
C LEU A 69 -7.96 -14.31 -19.29
N PRO A 70 -8.51 -15.54 -19.12
CA PRO A 70 -9.73 -15.76 -18.36
C PRO A 70 -9.57 -15.26 -16.90
N ASP A 71 -10.68 -15.11 -16.20
CA ASP A 71 -10.64 -14.79 -14.78
C ASP A 71 -10.04 -15.96 -13.98
N PHE A 72 -9.13 -15.61 -13.07
CA PHE A 72 -8.46 -16.57 -12.20
C PHE A 72 -9.18 -16.63 -10.86
N ASP A 73 -9.59 -17.83 -10.47
CA ASP A 73 -10.18 -18.10 -9.17
C ASP A 73 -9.34 -19.14 -8.42
N ALA A 74 -8.78 -18.73 -7.28
CA ALA A 74 -7.93 -19.59 -6.47
C ALA A 74 -8.67 -20.77 -5.84
N ASP A 75 -9.97 -20.61 -5.55
CA ASP A 75 -10.78 -21.64 -4.88
C ASP A 75 -11.11 -22.79 -5.84
N THR A 76 -11.25 -22.48 -7.13
CA THR A 76 -11.58 -23.48 -8.18
C THR A 76 -10.40 -23.83 -9.08
N TYR A 77 -9.20 -23.35 -8.74
CA TYR A 77 -8.00 -23.55 -9.56
C TYR A 77 -7.69 -25.01 -9.80
N SER A 78 -7.53 -25.35 -11.08
CA SER A 78 -7.01 -26.62 -11.55
C SER A 78 -5.78 -26.35 -12.44
N PRO A 79 -4.60 -26.89 -12.13
CA PRO A 79 -3.40 -26.68 -12.96
C PRO A 79 -3.61 -27.03 -14.42
N THR A 80 -4.20 -28.20 -14.68
CA THR A 80 -4.48 -28.68 -16.04
C THR A 80 -5.52 -27.80 -16.74
N GLY A 81 -6.65 -27.52 -16.09
CA GLY A 81 -7.71 -26.70 -16.67
C GLY A 81 -7.28 -25.28 -16.96
N TRP A 82 -6.43 -24.68 -16.09
CA TRP A 82 -5.87 -23.36 -16.32
C TRP A 82 -4.88 -23.37 -17.51
N ALA A 83 -4.01 -24.37 -17.57
CA ALA A 83 -3.08 -24.54 -18.68
C ALA A 83 -3.81 -24.74 -20.03
N GLU A 84 -4.85 -25.56 -20.08
CA GLU A 84 -5.68 -25.82 -21.27
C GLU A 84 -6.39 -24.53 -21.73
N SER A 85 -6.92 -23.74 -20.82
CA SER A 85 -7.59 -22.50 -21.17
C SER A 85 -6.63 -21.50 -21.82
N ILE A 86 -5.40 -21.39 -21.31
CA ILE A 86 -4.36 -20.54 -21.91
C ILE A 86 -3.85 -21.10 -23.23
N ALA A 87 -3.65 -22.43 -23.32
CA ALA A 87 -3.22 -23.08 -24.54
C ALA A 87 -4.19 -22.82 -25.70
N THR A 88 -5.50 -22.85 -25.42
CA THR A 88 -6.53 -22.53 -26.41
C THR A 88 -6.41 -21.11 -26.94
N LEU A 89 -6.10 -20.14 -26.08
CA LEU A 89 -5.95 -18.73 -26.47
C LEU A 89 -4.72 -18.44 -27.34
N VAL A 90 -3.71 -19.27 -27.24
CA VAL A 90 -2.45 -19.07 -27.96
C VAL A 90 -2.24 -20.03 -29.14
N THR A 91 -3.19 -20.92 -29.39
CA THR A 91 -3.12 -21.98 -30.42
C THR A 91 -2.80 -21.44 -31.83
N GLU A 92 -3.34 -20.29 -32.19
CA GLU A 92 -3.12 -19.68 -33.53
C GLU A 92 -1.78 -18.91 -33.65
N ARG A 93 -0.99 -18.85 -32.58
CA ARG A 93 0.26 -18.12 -32.57
C ARG A 93 1.43 -19.05 -32.88
N GLU A 94 2.19 -18.74 -33.92
CA GLU A 94 3.39 -19.49 -34.24
C GLU A 94 4.42 -19.39 -33.11
N HIS A 95 5.05 -20.51 -32.78
CA HIS A 95 6.06 -20.62 -31.71
C HIS A 95 5.58 -20.31 -30.31
N TRP A 96 4.26 -20.42 -30.07
CA TRP A 96 3.67 -20.30 -28.74
C TRP A 96 3.11 -21.65 -28.32
N HIS A 97 3.44 -22.07 -27.10
CA HIS A 97 2.83 -23.28 -26.51
C HIS A 97 2.83 -23.19 -24.99
N VAL A 98 1.97 -23.99 -24.39
CA VAL A 98 1.87 -24.13 -22.94
C VAL A 98 2.48 -25.47 -22.54
N ASP A 99 3.39 -25.43 -21.59
CA ASP A 99 3.92 -26.59 -20.89
C ASP A 99 3.21 -26.67 -19.52
N ALA A 100 2.19 -27.53 -19.43
CA ALA A 100 1.38 -27.69 -18.22
C ALA A 100 2.15 -28.37 -17.08
N ASP A 101 3.15 -29.19 -17.41
CA ASP A 101 3.94 -29.95 -16.45
C ASP A 101 5.18 -29.19 -15.96
N ALA A 102 5.41 -27.99 -16.49
CA ALA A 102 6.54 -27.15 -16.07
C ALA A 102 6.44 -26.80 -14.58
N LEU A 103 7.49 -27.12 -13.85
CA LEU A 103 7.64 -26.73 -12.44
C LEU A 103 8.97 -26.02 -12.24
N ALA A 104 8.93 -24.90 -11.54
CA ALA A 104 10.12 -24.16 -11.18
C ALA A 104 10.01 -23.55 -9.78
N LEU A 105 11.10 -23.57 -9.05
CA LEU A 105 11.21 -22.88 -7.76
C LEU A 105 12.01 -21.59 -7.97
N GLY A 106 11.44 -20.46 -7.57
CA GLY A 106 12.09 -19.17 -7.81
C GLY A 106 11.64 -18.08 -6.86
N LEU A 107 12.45 -17.03 -6.77
CA LEU A 107 12.13 -15.83 -6.04
C LEU A 107 11.47 -14.83 -6.97
N PHE A 108 10.20 -14.51 -6.69
CA PHE A 108 9.44 -13.53 -7.47
C PHE A 108 9.09 -12.30 -6.62
N SER A 109 8.96 -11.17 -7.26
CA SER A 109 8.50 -9.94 -6.64
C SER A 109 7.58 -9.19 -7.59
N PHE A 110 6.34 -9.00 -7.18
CA PHE A 110 5.32 -8.28 -7.95
C PHE A 110 5.11 -6.84 -7.47
N ALA A 111 5.84 -6.41 -6.44
CA ALA A 111 5.64 -5.08 -5.85
C ALA A 111 5.74 -3.95 -6.88
N LYS A 112 6.73 -3.99 -7.77
CA LYS A 112 6.89 -2.98 -8.83
C LYS A 112 5.77 -3.03 -9.85
N PHE A 113 5.28 -4.24 -10.18
CA PHE A 113 4.17 -4.41 -11.10
C PHE A 113 2.87 -3.85 -10.51
N LEU A 114 2.60 -4.16 -9.24
CA LEU A 114 1.41 -3.62 -8.54
C LEU A 114 1.44 -2.09 -8.48
N MET A 115 2.58 -1.49 -8.14
CA MET A 115 2.75 -0.03 -8.15
C MET A 115 2.53 0.56 -9.55
N TRP A 116 3.05 -0.09 -10.59
CA TRP A 116 2.83 0.35 -11.98
C TRP A 116 1.35 0.28 -12.37
N ARG A 117 0.68 -0.82 -12.03
CA ARG A 117 -0.76 -1.00 -12.29
C ARG A 117 -1.59 0.04 -11.56
N ASP A 118 -1.31 0.30 -10.30
CA ASP A 118 -2.02 1.30 -9.49
C ASP A 118 -1.89 2.73 -10.06
N LEU A 119 -0.83 3.01 -10.82
CA LEU A 119 -0.67 4.28 -11.54
C LEU A 119 -1.40 4.30 -12.90
N GLY A 120 -1.96 3.18 -13.32
CA GLY A 120 -2.66 3.06 -14.60
C GLY A 120 -4.01 3.80 -14.63
N PRO A 121 -4.43 4.31 -15.80
CA PRO A 121 -5.69 5.03 -15.95
C PRO A 121 -6.92 4.15 -15.72
N GLU A 122 -6.79 2.83 -15.83
CA GLU A 122 -7.88 1.88 -15.59
C GLU A 122 -8.20 1.80 -14.08
N GLU A 123 -7.18 1.79 -13.22
CA GLU A 123 -7.33 1.70 -11.76
C GLU A 123 -7.59 3.08 -11.13
N ASN A 124 -6.93 4.11 -11.64
CA ASN A 124 -7.03 5.48 -11.13
C ASN A 124 -7.30 6.48 -12.25
N PRO A 125 -8.53 6.53 -12.78
CA PRO A 125 -8.91 7.50 -13.82
C PRO A 125 -8.78 8.92 -13.27
N GLY A 126 -8.11 9.79 -14.02
CA GLY A 126 -7.87 11.18 -13.62
C GLY A 126 -6.63 11.42 -12.76
N LEU A 127 -5.87 10.39 -12.36
CA LEU A 127 -4.62 10.57 -11.61
C LEU A 127 -3.64 11.47 -12.37
N ALA A 128 -3.51 11.31 -13.68
CA ALA A 128 -2.63 12.12 -14.52
C ALA A 128 -3.07 13.58 -14.60
N ASP A 129 -4.34 13.87 -14.38
CA ASP A 129 -4.90 15.24 -14.43
C ASP A 129 -4.81 15.95 -13.08
N HIS A 130 -4.47 15.24 -12.01
CA HIS A 130 -4.34 15.83 -10.69
C HIS A 130 -3.18 16.87 -10.68
N PRO A 131 -3.42 18.11 -10.22
CA PRO A 131 -2.43 19.19 -10.31
C PRO A 131 -1.06 18.85 -9.70
N MET A 132 -1.05 18.19 -8.54
CA MET A 132 0.19 17.75 -7.87
C MET A 132 0.95 16.70 -8.69
N VAL A 133 0.23 15.74 -9.30
CA VAL A 133 0.84 14.69 -10.12
C VAL A 133 1.43 15.29 -11.39
N ARG A 134 0.71 16.19 -12.05
CA ARG A 134 1.19 16.92 -13.23
C ARG A 134 2.44 17.73 -12.93
N ALA A 135 2.46 18.43 -11.80
CA ALA A 135 3.63 19.18 -11.38
C ALA A 135 4.84 18.29 -11.09
N LEU A 136 4.65 17.17 -10.38
CA LEU A 136 5.71 16.20 -10.07
C LEU A 136 6.29 15.56 -11.34
N VAL A 137 5.44 15.15 -12.29
CA VAL A 137 5.87 14.49 -13.53
C VAL A 137 6.39 15.49 -14.56
N GLY A 138 5.73 16.65 -14.68
CA GLY A 138 6.11 17.72 -15.62
C GLY A 138 7.29 18.57 -15.17
N GLY A 139 7.72 18.45 -13.90
CA GLY A 139 8.76 19.29 -13.34
C GLY A 139 8.33 20.75 -13.12
N GLU A 140 7.02 21.01 -13.14
CA GLU A 140 6.47 22.33 -12.88
C GLU A 140 6.50 22.63 -11.37
N VAL A 141 6.93 23.84 -11.02
CA VAL A 141 6.84 24.30 -9.63
C VAL A 141 5.42 24.77 -9.37
N LEU A 142 4.69 24.06 -8.52
CA LEU A 142 3.41 24.53 -8.02
C LEU A 142 3.67 25.75 -7.10
N SER A 143 3.22 26.91 -7.52
CA SER A 143 3.20 28.09 -6.65
C SER A 143 1.99 27.98 -5.72
N ILE A 144 2.19 27.31 -4.57
CA ILE A 144 1.19 27.23 -3.52
C ILE A 144 1.54 28.32 -2.51
N PRO A 145 0.68 29.34 -2.32
CA PRO A 145 0.97 30.36 -1.34
C PRO A 145 1.01 29.74 0.07
N PRO A 146 1.93 30.17 0.93
CA PRO A 146 1.96 29.72 2.32
C PRO A 146 0.65 30.12 3.02
N VAL A 147 0.17 29.27 3.93
CA VAL A 147 -1.05 29.53 4.72
C VAL A 147 -0.80 30.66 5.71
N PHE A 148 0.42 30.77 6.22
CA PHE A 148 0.88 31.78 7.15
C PHE A 148 2.12 32.49 6.61
N ALA A 149 2.33 33.72 7.06
CA ALA A 149 3.60 34.42 6.86
C ALA A 149 4.72 33.78 7.71
N ASP A 150 5.96 33.99 7.32
CA ASP A 150 7.13 33.40 8.02
C ASP A 150 7.27 33.88 9.47
N ASP A 151 6.75 35.06 9.79
CA ASP A 151 6.73 35.72 11.10
C ASP A 151 5.37 35.67 11.79
N ALA A 152 4.48 34.76 11.36
CA ALA A 152 3.14 34.66 11.93
C ALA A 152 3.18 34.35 13.44
N ASP A 153 2.39 35.11 14.20
CA ASP A 153 2.18 34.89 15.61
C ASP A 153 1.03 33.91 15.85
N VAL A 154 1.31 32.86 16.62
CA VAL A 154 0.32 31.81 16.96
C VAL A 154 -0.91 32.42 17.62
N ASP A 155 -0.73 33.34 18.57
CA ASP A 155 -1.82 33.93 19.35
C ASP A 155 -2.73 34.82 18.48
N ALA A 156 -2.18 35.40 17.42
CA ALA A 156 -2.95 36.18 16.45
C ALA A 156 -3.67 35.31 15.41
N GLU A 157 -3.08 34.17 15.05
CA GLU A 157 -3.56 33.32 13.95
C GLU A 157 -4.50 32.21 14.40
N ILE A 158 -4.34 31.70 15.63
CA ILE A 158 -5.07 30.53 16.11
C ILE A 158 -5.86 30.88 17.39
N PRO A 159 -7.20 30.95 17.32
CA PRO A 159 -8.01 31.11 18.52
C PRO A 159 -7.75 29.98 19.52
N VAL A 160 -7.73 30.30 20.81
CA VAL A 160 -7.44 29.35 21.89
C VAL A 160 -8.38 28.12 21.84
N GLU A 161 -9.63 28.30 21.44
CA GLU A 161 -10.63 27.25 21.29
C GLU A 161 -10.29 26.25 20.16
N ARG A 162 -9.32 26.57 19.30
CA ARG A 162 -8.83 25.72 18.20
C ARG A 162 -7.48 25.08 18.48
N LEU A 163 -6.89 25.34 19.63
CA LEU A 163 -5.64 24.69 20.07
C LEU A 163 -5.91 23.28 20.61
N ASP A 164 -6.56 22.45 19.80
CA ASP A 164 -6.92 21.05 20.12
C ASP A 164 -5.70 20.12 19.98
N HIS A 165 -4.66 20.37 20.78
CA HIS A 165 -3.46 19.54 20.77
C HIS A 165 -3.55 18.45 21.83
N VAL A 166 -3.15 17.24 21.46
CA VAL A 166 -3.12 16.05 22.35
C VAL A 166 -1.74 15.80 22.95
N MET A 167 -0.73 16.52 22.47
CA MET A 167 0.65 16.52 22.96
C MET A 167 1.17 17.96 22.96
N ASP A 168 2.19 18.22 23.79
CA ASP A 168 2.86 19.51 23.84
C ASP A 168 3.38 19.92 22.47
N VAL A 169 3.25 21.20 22.14
CA VAL A 169 3.67 21.81 20.89
C VAL A 169 4.39 23.12 21.14
N ASP A 170 5.32 23.45 20.30
CA ASP A 170 5.83 24.83 20.17
C ASP A 170 5.02 25.62 19.13
N GLY A 171 5.26 26.92 19.04
CA GLY A 171 4.52 27.80 18.13
C GLY A 171 4.63 27.37 16.67
N SER A 172 5.80 26.95 16.21
CA SER A 172 6.00 26.53 14.84
C SER A 172 5.26 25.22 14.52
N GLN A 173 5.21 24.31 15.48
CA GLN A 173 4.45 23.07 15.35
C GLN A 173 2.94 23.32 15.34
N ALA A 174 2.45 24.28 16.16
CA ALA A 174 1.06 24.67 16.18
C ALA A 174 0.62 25.29 14.84
N LEU A 175 1.43 26.21 14.30
CA LEU A 175 1.18 26.80 12.98
C LEU A 175 1.18 25.75 11.87
N ALA A 176 2.15 24.80 11.89
CA ALA A 176 2.20 23.74 10.91
C ALA A 176 0.95 22.84 10.95
N ALA A 177 0.47 22.49 12.15
CA ALA A 177 -0.75 21.70 12.33
C ALA A 177 -1.99 22.46 11.86
N GLU A 178 -2.12 23.73 12.19
CA GLU A 178 -3.23 24.57 11.74
C GLU A 178 -3.18 24.82 10.22
N ALA A 179 -2.00 24.97 9.63
CA ALA A 179 -1.87 25.06 8.18
C ALA A 179 -2.42 23.84 7.46
N VAL A 180 -2.12 22.63 7.95
CA VAL A 180 -2.71 21.38 7.44
C VAL A 180 -4.22 21.37 7.65
N ARG A 181 -4.70 21.81 8.80
CA ARG A 181 -6.14 21.88 9.13
C ARG A 181 -6.89 22.80 8.16
N ARG A 182 -6.29 23.92 7.75
CA ARG A 182 -6.81 24.84 6.72
C ARG A 182 -6.69 24.32 5.29
N GLY A 183 -6.17 23.09 5.10
CA GLY A 183 -6.01 22.44 3.79
C GLY A 183 -4.73 22.80 3.04
N GLY A 184 -3.75 23.41 3.74
CA GLY A 184 -2.45 23.73 3.17
C GLY A 184 -1.59 22.47 2.91
N HIS A 185 -0.72 22.58 1.94
CA HIS A 185 0.36 21.61 1.69
C HIS A 185 1.63 22.08 2.39
N VAL A 186 2.16 21.27 3.31
CA VAL A 186 3.26 21.68 4.19
C VAL A 186 4.41 20.69 4.10
N VAL A 187 5.62 21.20 4.08
CA VAL A 187 6.85 20.42 4.26
C VAL A 187 7.43 20.76 5.63
N ILE A 188 7.46 19.77 6.53
CA ILE A 188 7.98 19.97 7.89
C ILE A 188 9.38 19.38 7.97
N GLN A 189 10.38 20.24 8.06
CA GLN A 189 11.76 19.84 8.28
C GLN A 189 12.12 19.99 9.76
N GLY A 190 12.74 18.97 10.30
CA GLY A 190 13.21 19.02 11.69
C GLY A 190 14.34 18.03 11.94
N PRO A 191 15.44 18.43 12.59
CA PRO A 191 16.48 17.52 13.04
C PRO A 191 15.94 16.45 14.01
N PRO A 192 16.69 15.39 14.32
CA PRO A 192 16.35 14.47 15.40
C PRO A 192 16.12 15.22 16.72
N GLY A 193 15.08 14.87 17.47
CA GLY A 193 14.76 15.49 18.76
C GLY A 193 13.84 16.72 18.72
N THR A 194 13.48 17.26 17.56
CA THR A 194 12.61 18.44 17.42
C THR A 194 11.10 18.14 17.49
N GLY A 195 10.69 17.00 18.04
CA GLY A 195 9.26 16.71 18.21
C GLY A 195 8.47 16.31 16.96
N LYS A 196 9.11 15.96 15.82
CA LYS A 196 8.41 15.58 14.58
C LYS A 196 7.29 14.57 14.78
N SER A 197 7.52 13.52 15.58
CA SER A 197 6.49 12.51 15.85
C SER A 197 5.35 13.05 16.70
N GLN A 198 5.58 14.05 17.54
CA GLN A 198 4.54 14.75 18.31
C GLN A 198 3.70 15.61 17.37
N THR A 199 4.34 16.38 16.49
CA THR A 199 3.66 17.16 15.45
C THR A 199 2.79 16.29 14.57
N ILE A 200 3.31 15.15 14.07
CA ILE A 200 2.53 14.18 13.27
C ILE A 200 1.31 13.67 14.08
N SER A 201 1.51 13.29 15.35
CA SER A 201 0.42 12.78 16.18
C SER A 201 -0.66 13.85 16.45
N ASN A 202 -0.27 15.11 16.65
CA ASN A 202 -1.21 16.22 16.78
C ASN A 202 -1.99 16.48 15.49
N ILE A 203 -1.33 16.48 14.34
CA ILE A 203 -1.98 16.63 13.03
C ILE A 203 -3.00 15.50 12.81
N ILE A 204 -2.64 14.25 13.10
CA ILE A 204 -3.55 13.12 12.98
C ILE A 204 -4.74 13.27 13.93
N ALA A 205 -4.49 13.62 15.20
CA ALA A 205 -5.54 13.77 16.20
C ALA A 205 -6.53 14.89 15.81
N GLN A 206 -6.03 16.03 15.35
CA GLN A 206 -6.88 17.13 14.86
C GLN A 206 -7.70 16.74 13.63
N ALA A 207 -7.09 16.02 12.68
CA ALA A 207 -7.81 15.54 11.50
C ALA A 207 -8.94 14.57 11.89
N VAL A 208 -8.69 13.66 12.84
CA VAL A 208 -9.71 12.76 13.37
C VAL A 208 -10.83 13.54 14.09
N LEU A 209 -10.47 14.55 14.89
CA LEU A 209 -11.43 15.44 15.56
C LEU A 209 -12.34 16.16 14.54
N ASP A 210 -11.76 16.59 13.42
CA ASP A 210 -12.48 17.24 12.32
C ASP A 210 -13.26 16.24 11.42
N GLY A 211 -13.26 14.94 11.76
CA GLY A 211 -13.96 13.89 11.00
C GLY A 211 -13.28 13.54 9.68
N ARG A 212 -12.00 13.82 9.54
CA ARG A 212 -11.20 13.50 8.34
C ARG A 212 -10.51 12.14 8.48
N SER A 213 -10.31 11.46 7.36
CA SER A 213 -9.43 10.29 7.28
C SER A 213 -8.00 10.73 6.97
N VAL A 214 -7.05 10.01 7.55
CA VAL A 214 -5.61 10.28 7.39
C VAL A 214 -4.92 9.03 6.89
N LEU A 215 -4.11 9.17 5.84
CA LEU A 215 -3.16 8.14 5.40
C LEU A 215 -1.75 8.57 5.83
N PHE A 216 -1.18 7.81 6.76
CA PHE A 216 0.21 7.99 7.18
C PHE A 216 1.11 6.94 6.53
N VAL A 217 2.06 7.39 5.73
CA VAL A 217 2.99 6.53 4.98
C VAL A 217 4.42 6.75 5.46
N ALA A 218 5.14 5.66 5.72
CA ALA A 218 6.56 5.72 6.05
C ALA A 218 7.32 4.55 5.40
N GLU A 219 8.56 4.79 5.03
CA GLU A 219 9.44 3.77 4.45
C GLU A 219 9.77 2.65 5.46
N LYS A 220 9.96 3.03 6.73
CA LYS A 220 10.39 2.11 7.78
C LYS A 220 9.26 1.84 8.76
N LEU A 221 9.03 0.56 9.06
CA LEU A 221 8.07 0.10 10.05
C LEU A 221 8.24 0.81 11.41
N ALA A 222 9.47 0.96 11.87
CA ALA A 222 9.76 1.64 13.14
C ALA A 222 9.17 3.06 13.24
N ALA A 223 9.05 3.78 12.11
CA ALA A 223 8.43 5.11 12.11
C ALA A 223 6.91 5.02 12.28
N LEU A 224 6.26 4.03 11.66
CA LEU A 224 4.82 3.75 11.86
C LEU A 224 4.53 3.39 13.32
N GLU A 225 5.31 2.47 13.89
CA GLU A 225 5.16 2.01 15.28
C GLU A 225 5.33 3.14 16.32
N VAL A 226 6.23 4.09 16.08
CA VAL A 226 6.42 5.23 16.98
C VAL A 226 5.17 6.12 17.01
N VAL A 227 4.59 6.43 15.85
CA VAL A 227 3.38 7.26 15.76
C VAL A 227 2.18 6.49 16.31
N LYS A 228 2.01 5.21 15.97
CA LYS A 228 0.93 4.36 16.49
C LYS A 228 0.95 4.31 18.01
N ARG A 229 2.09 3.99 18.63
CA ARG A 229 2.22 3.96 20.10
C ARG A 229 1.87 5.29 20.77
N ARG A 230 2.21 6.41 20.14
CA ARG A 230 1.80 7.73 20.65
C ARG A 230 0.30 7.92 20.60
N LEU A 231 -0.35 7.56 19.48
CA LEU A 231 -1.80 7.64 19.34
C LEU A 231 -2.52 6.68 20.30
N GLU A 232 -1.99 5.48 20.53
CA GLU A 232 -2.48 4.54 21.52
C GLU A 232 -2.40 5.12 22.94
N SER A 233 -1.28 5.78 23.31
CA SER A 233 -1.08 6.37 24.64
C SER A 233 -2.06 7.48 24.98
N ILE A 234 -2.69 8.11 23.99
CA ILE A 234 -3.71 9.14 24.15
C ILE A 234 -5.14 8.64 23.87
N GLY A 235 -5.31 7.32 23.71
CA GLY A 235 -6.61 6.69 23.51
C GLY A 235 -7.13 6.69 22.06
N LEU A 236 -6.32 7.10 21.09
CA LEU A 236 -6.68 7.10 19.66
C LEU A 236 -6.29 5.81 18.92
N GLY A 237 -5.78 4.79 19.63
CA GLY A 237 -5.35 3.53 19.02
C GLY A 237 -6.44 2.85 18.19
N ALA A 238 -7.68 2.87 18.67
CA ALA A 238 -8.82 2.28 17.97
C ALA A 238 -9.20 3.01 16.66
N ALA A 239 -8.75 4.24 16.45
CA ALA A 239 -8.92 4.97 15.19
C ALA A 239 -7.83 4.67 14.16
N CYS A 240 -6.82 3.86 14.53
CA CYS A 240 -5.69 3.54 13.68
C CYS A 240 -5.83 2.12 13.13
N LEU A 241 -5.69 1.98 11.81
CA LEU A 241 -5.52 0.69 11.14
C LEU A 241 -4.10 0.63 10.57
N GLU A 242 -3.32 -0.36 11.02
CA GLU A 242 -1.96 -0.55 10.56
C GLU A 242 -1.95 -1.58 9.42
N LEU A 243 -1.37 -1.21 8.28
CA LEU A 243 -1.29 -2.08 7.11
C LEU A 243 0.18 -2.33 6.74
N HIS A 244 0.58 -3.60 6.76
CA HIS A 244 1.92 -4.04 6.34
C HIS A 244 1.85 -4.88 5.08
N SER A 245 2.71 -4.59 4.12
CA SER A 245 2.76 -5.28 2.85
C SER A 245 3.21 -6.74 2.93
N GLU A 246 3.93 -7.14 3.99
CA GLU A 246 4.63 -8.44 4.00
C GLU A 246 4.22 -9.40 5.16
N LYS A 247 3.46 -8.95 6.15
CA LYS A 247 3.23 -9.76 7.38
C LYS A 247 1.80 -9.82 7.90
N GLN A 248 0.88 -9.01 7.40
CA GLN A 248 -0.50 -9.08 7.85
C GLN A 248 -1.33 -9.99 6.96
N SER A 249 -1.93 -11.02 7.59
CA SER A 249 -2.95 -11.81 6.91
C SER A 249 -4.23 -10.97 6.76
N LYS A 250 -4.97 -11.17 5.68
CA LYS A 250 -6.31 -10.57 5.46
C LYS A 250 -7.21 -10.73 6.69
N ARG A 251 -7.08 -11.88 7.38
CA ARG A 251 -7.84 -12.18 8.60
C ARG A 251 -7.49 -11.23 9.74
N ALA A 252 -6.21 -10.91 9.97
CA ALA A 252 -5.79 -10.00 11.03
C ALA A 252 -6.36 -8.59 10.83
N VAL A 253 -6.35 -8.09 9.59
CA VAL A 253 -6.96 -6.79 9.23
C VAL A 253 -8.47 -6.80 9.50
N LEU A 254 -9.18 -7.87 9.10
CA LEU A 254 -10.61 -7.99 9.34
C LEU A 254 -10.95 -8.10 10.83
N ASP A 255 -10.13 -8.77 11.62
CA ASP A 255 -10.32 -8.89 13.07
C ASP A 255 -10.09 -7.54 13.78
N GLU A 256 -9.10 -6.75 13.35
CA GLU A 256 -8.85 -5.39 13.84
C GLU A 256 -10.04 -4.44 13.51
N LEU A 257 -10.52 -4.46 12.27
CA LEU A 257 -11.71 -3.71 11.87
C LEU A 257 -12.96 -4.12 12.67
N ARG A 258 -13.16 -5.42 12.88
CA ARG A 258 -14.28 -5.92 13.69
C ARG A 258 -14.19 -5.44 15.14
N ALA A 259 -13.00 -5.47 15.73
CA ALA A 259 -12.77 -4.99 17.09
C ALA A 259 -13.11 -3.49 17.21
N THR A 260 -12.68 -2.68 16.23
CA THR A 260 -12.98 -1.24 16.20
C THR A 260 -14.48 -0.98 16.05
N LEU A 261 -15.17 -1.69 15.18
CA LEU A 261 -16.63 -1.55 14.98
C LEU A 261 -17.45 -2.00 16.19
N ALA A 262 -16.90 -2.86 17.04
CA ALA A 262 -17.58 -3.31 18.27
C ALA A 262 -17.42 -2.32 19.44
N LEU A 263 -16.61 -1.27 19.31
CA LEU A 263 -16.44 -0.28 20.36
C LEU A 263 -17.72 0.53 20.58
N PRO A 264 -18.09 0.80 21.83
CA PRO A 264 -19.19 1.68 22.12
C PRO A 264 -18.89 3.10 21.64
N MET A 265 -19.90 3.78 21.11
CA MET A 265 -19.77 5.19 20.72
C MET A 265 -19.39 6.01 21.95
N PRO A 266 -18.29 6.77 21.94
CA PRO A 266 -17.91 7.60 23.09
C PRO A 266 -19.00 8.65 23.36
N PRO A 267 -19.25 9.01 24.63
CA PRO A 267 -20.18 10.09 24.97
C PRO A 267 -19.72 11.39 24.30
N LYS A 268 -20.67 12.18 23.80
CA LYS A 268 -20.37 13.50 23.25
C LYS A 268 -19.68 14.35 24.32
N PRO A 269 -18.50 14.93 24.06
CA PRO A 269 -17.83 15.79 25.01
C PRO A 269 -18.71 17.05 25.26
N ASP A 270 -18.85 17.41 26.52
CA ASP A 270 -19.41 18.71 26.90
C ASP A 270 -18.33 19.78 26.68
N ARG A 271 -18.32 20.38 25.47
CA ARG A 271 -17.38 21.42 25.11
C ARG A 271 -17.42 22.64 26.02
N ASP A 272 -18.61 22.95 26.56
CA ASP A 272 -18.79 24.08 27.45
C ASP A 272 -18.19 23.85 28.85
N ALA A 273 -18.02 22.59 29.26
CA ALA A 273 -17.35 22.25 30.50
C ALA A 273 -15.81 22.35 30.39
N VAL A 274 -15.24 22.19 29.19
CA VAL A 274 -13.80 22.29 28.95
C VAL A 274 -13.34 23.75 28.93
N VAL A 275 -14.12 24.62 28.32
CA VAL A 275 -13.82 26.07 28.22
C VAL A 275 -13.92 26.80 29.57
N ARG A 276 -14.63 26.23 30.56
CA ARG A 276 -14.78 26.82 31.88
C ARG A 276 -13.71 26.47 32.91
N ARG A 277 -12.72 25.66 32.52
CA ARG A 277 -11.54 25.33 33.36
C ARG A 277 -10.31 26.10 32.90
#